data_72a99637c65a7f871115ca254b021645
#
_entry.id   72a99637c65a7f871115ca254b021645
#
_cell.length_a   1.000
_cell.length_b   1.000
_cell.length_c   1.000
_cell.angle_alpha   90.00
_cell.angle_beta   90.00
_cell.angle_gamma   90.00
#
_symmetry.space_group_name_H-M   'P 1'
#
loop_
_entity.id
_entity.type
_entity.pdbx_description
1 polymer ?
#
loop_
_entity_poly.entity_id
_entity_poly.type
_entity_poly.pdbx_seq_one_letter_code
_entity_poly.pdbx_strand_id
1 'polypeptide(L)'
;MIKNKYNELFFRGEAITAMRLKSILTSRSDEAKRLLVLFDEFNEDYRALVGKETTHKTYTRYLLTRRRLAEFMAAKYKIKDILLSDINTKFINDFYIYLRTVNGKNGHNYHMKMIQRFRTVFKTAKDNGWVTADPFGGFKISMEETHREHLTIDELEVLMSKEMTSERLQRVKDIFVFSCFTGLAYTDVRGLKKSEVVMGNDGRLWIDTRRDKTKVAVYVPLLDIPRAILEKYADPTSHDRLLSIPANQKVNDYLKEIAAICGIDKNLTFHIARHTFATTVTLENGVALETVQKMLGHKNIRTTQVYAKMTKRRIGMEMESLAGVLDKGLQPAIG
;
A
#
# COMPACT_ATOMS: atom_id res chain seq x y z
N MET A 1 -47.33 5.38 -27.07
CA MET A 1 -45.97 5.34 -26.53
C MET A 1 -44.95 4.76 -27.55
N ILE A 2 -45.10 3.53 -28.03
CA ILE A 2 -44.18 2.90 -29.01
C ILE A 2 -44.08 3.69 -30.31
N LYS A 3 -45.22 4.07 -30.88
CA LYS A 3 -45.31 4.83 -32.13
C LYS A 3 -44.60 6.21 -32.06
N ASN A 4 -44.69 6.88 -30.92
CA ASN A 4 -44.05 8.19 -30.74
C ASN A 4 -42.51 8.07 -30.65
N LYS A 5 -42.02 7.03 -29.96
CA LYS A 5 -40.57 6.75 -29.87
C LYS A 5 -39.99 6.25 -31.19
N TYR A 6 -40.76 5.47 -31.96
CA TYR A 6 -40.39 5.07 -33.32
C TYR A 6 -40.25 6.30 -34.24
N ASN A 7 -41.22 7.21 -34.22
CA ASN A 7 -41.20 8.42 -35.02
C ASN A 7 -40.03 9.33 -34.60
N GLU A 8 -39.75 9.44 -33.30
CA GLU A 8 -38.60 10.25 -32.79
C GLU A 8 -37.28 9.77 -33.35
N LEU A 9 -37.05 8.44 -33.37
CA LEU A 9 -35.84 7.80 -33.91
C LEU A 9 -35.79 7.96 -35.45
N PHE A 10 -36.92 7.77 -36.09
CA PHE A 10 -37.03 7.93 -37.54
C PHE A 10 -36.66 9.36 -38.02
N PHE A 11 -37.18 10.36 -37.33
CA PHE A 11 -36.88 11.78 -37.65
C PHE A 11 -35.44 12.17 -37.30
N ARG A 12 -34.76 11.43 -36.40
CA ARG A 12 -33.35 11.63 -36.10
C ARG A 12 -32.40 10.88 -37.06
N GLY A 13 -32.94 10.15 -38.04
CA GLY A 13 -32.13 9.36 -38.98
C GLY A 13 -31.37 8.18 -38.34
N GLU A 14 -31.82 7.71 -37.16
CA GLU A 14 -31.15 6.64 -36.44
C GLU A 14 -31.65 5.25 -36.90
N ALA A 15 -30.72 4.27 -36.98
CA ALA A 15 -31.11 2.91 -37.33
C ALA A 15 -32.06 2.31 -36.32
N ILE A 16 -33.28 1.95 -36.76
CA ILE A 16 -34.36 1.40 -35.92
C ILE A 16 -34.31 -0.13 -36.00
N THR A 17 -33.85 -0.77 -34.93
CA THR A 17 -33.93 -2.22 -34.79
C THR A 17 -34.94 -2.61 -33.69
N ALA A 18 -35.55 -3.78 -33.78
CA ALA A 18 -36.47 -4.29 -32.77
C ALA A 18 -35.79 -4.36 -31.38
N MET A 19 -34.51 -4.68 -31.33
CA MET A 19 -33.70 -4.75 -30.10
C MET A 19 -33.52 -3.33 -29.49
N ARG A 20 -33.28 -2.30 -30.32
CA ARG A 20 -33.14 -0.93 -29.88
C ARG A 20 -34.47 -0.32 -29.40
N LEU A 21 -35.58 -0.60 -30.11
CA LEU A 21 -36.92 -0.22 -29.66
C LEU A 21 -37.28 -0.89 -28.35
N LYS A 22 -36.99 -2.19 -28.20
CA LYS A 22 -37.20 -2.92 -26.96
C LYS A 22 -36.39 -2.35 -25.81
N SER A 23 -35.11 -2.02 -26.02
CA SER A 23 -34.25 -1.38 -24.99
C SER A 23 -34.78 -0.03 -24.55
N ILE A 24 -35.28 0.81 -25.47
CA ILE A 24 -35.85 2.12 -25.17
C ILE A 24 -37.21 2.01 -24.46
N LEU A 25 -38.00 0.96 -24.77
CA LEU A 25 -39.30 0.74 -24.16
C LEU A 25 -39.25 -0.01 -22.83
N THR A 26 -38.25 -0.83 -22.63
CA THR A 26 -37.99 -1.54 -21.37
C THR A 26 -37.10 -0.75 -20.42
N SER A 27 -36.36 0.25 -20.92
CA SER A 27 -35.75 1.24 -20.05
C SER A 27 -36.88 2.07 -19.43
N ARG A 28 -37.37 1.64 -18.27
CA ARG A 28 -37.96 2.57 -17.30
C ARG A 28 -37.08 3.80 -17.33
N SER A 29 -37.66 4.98 -17.27
CA SER A 29 -37.03 6.31 -17.24
C SER A 29 -35.88 6.43 -16.25
N ASP A 30 -34.81 5.68 -16.46
CA ASP A 30 -33.52 5.96 -15.83
C ASP A 30 -32.91 7.05 -16.69
N GLU A 31 -32.84 8.26 -16.13
CA GLU A 31 -31.98 9.30 -16.62
C GLU A 31 -30.65 8.65 -16.98
N ALA A 32 -30.24 8.77 -18.24
CA ALA A 32 -29.07 8.10 -18.78
C ALA A 32 -27.86 8.38 -17.86
N LYS A 33 -27.47 7.38 -17.07
CA LYS A 33 -26.46 7.52 -15.99
C LYS A 33 -25.15 8.04 -16.56
N ARG A 34 -24.62 9.08 -15.92
CA ARG A 34 -23.37 9.73 -16.31
C ARG A 34 -22.23 9.39 -15.37
N LEU A 35 -21.01 9.45 -15.87
CA LEU A 35 -19.82 9.00 -15.16
C LEU A 35 -19.56 9.79 -13.86
N LEU A 36 -19.60 11.13 -13.91
CA LEU A 36 -19.31 11.93 -12.73
C LEU A 36 -20.43 11.83 -11.69
N VAL A 37 -21.69 11.68 -12.12
CA VAL A 37 -22.83 11.43 -11.24
C VAL A 37 -22.63 10.10 -10.50
N LEU A 38 -22.27 9.03 -11.22
CA LEU A 38 -21.94 7.73 -10.61
C LEU A 38 -20.80 7.85 -9.59
N PHE A 39 -19.74 8.61 -9.92
CA PHE A 39 -18.64 8.84 -8.99
C PHE A 39 -19.07 9.61 -7.76
N ASP A 40 -19.96 10.58 -7.90
CA ASP A 40 -20.46 11.38 -6.78
C ASP A 40 -21.34 10.51 -5.86
N GLU A 41 -22.26 9.72 -6.40
CA GLU A 41 -23.06 8.72 -5.65
C GLU A 41 -22.14 7.74 -4.89
N PHE A 42 -21.18 7.13 -5.58
CA PHE A 42 -20.20 6.23 -4.97
C PHE A 42 -19.38 6.89 -3.86
N ASN A 43 -18.95 8.14 -4.06
CA ASN A 43 -18.15 8.87 -3.08
C ASN A 43 -18.97 9.22 -1.83
N GLU A 44 -20.27 9.52 -1.95
CA GLU A 44 -21.13 9.77 -0.79
C GLU A 44 -21.34 8.49 0.03
N ASP A 45 -21.63 7.37 -0.63
CA ASP A 45 -21.73 6.06 0.05
C ASP A 45 -20.42 5.69 0.73
N TYR A 46 -19.30 5.90 0.02
CA TYR A 46 -17.96 5.59 0.55
C TYR A 46 -17.57 6.49 1.72
N ARG A 47 -18.03 7.75 1.73
CA ARG A 47 -17.84 8.70 2.82
C ARG A 47 -18.50 8.22 4.13
N ALA A 48 -19.69 7.64 4.05
CA ALA A 48 -20.41 7.09 5.20
C ALA A 48 -19.66 5.94 5.88
N LEU A 49 -18.76 5.27 5.16
CA LEU A 49 -17.93 4.16 5.65
C LEU A 49 -16.57 4.62 6.22
N VAL A 50 -16.23 5.91 6.12
CA VAL A 50 -14.96 6.44 6.66
C VAL A 50 -14.94 6.30 8.19
N GLY A 51 -13.85 5.72 8.70
CA GLY A 51 -13.66 5.43 10.12
C GLY A 51 -14.24 4.09 10.58
N LYS A 52 -15.08 3.44 9.75
CA LYS A 52 -15.64 2.10 10.00
C LYS A 52 -14.91 1.04 9.17
N GLU A 53 -15.05 1.10 7.86
CA GLU A 53 -14.50 0.11 6.91
C GLU A 53 -13.35 0.68 6.06
N THR A 54 -13.31 1.99 5.91
CA THR A 54 -12.31 2.66 5.09
C THR A 54 -11.65 3.84 5.80
N THR A 55 -10.53 4.31 5.26
CA THR A 55 -9.81 5.47 5.81
C THR A 55 -10.12 6.74 5.01
N HIS A 56 -10.08 7.90 5.67
CA HIS A 56 -10.20 9.20 5.01
C HIS A 56 -9.20 9.34 3.84
N LYS A 57 -7.98 8.81 3.99
CA LYS A 57 -6.96 8.81 2.93
C LYS A 57 -7.39 8.00 1.70
N THR A 58 -8.14 6.92 1.86
CA THR A 58 -8.67 6.15 0.73
C THR A 58 -9.80 6.90 0.06
N TYR A 59 -10.71 7.48 0.83
CA TYR A 59 -11.79 8.32 0.33
C TYR A 59 -11.27 9.50 -0.52
N THR A 60 -10.29 10.27 -0.02
CA THR A 60 -9.72 11.41 -0.77
C THR A 60 -9.07 10.99 -2.09
N ARG A 61 -8.61 9.74 -2.20
CA ARG A 61 -8.08 9.20 -3.47
C ARG A 61 -9.17 8.94 -4.51
N TYR A 62 -10.38 8.57 -4.11
CA TYR A 62 -11.52 8.44 -5.03
C TYR A 62 -12.00 9.83 -5.48
N LEU A 63 -12.09 10.81 -4.57
CA LEU A 63 -12.37 12.20 -4.92
C LEU A 63 -11.36 12.75 -5.94
N LEU A 64 -10.07 12.45 -5.74
CA LEU A 64 -9.02 12.85 -6.67
C LEU A 64 -9.21 12.18 -8.04
N THR A 65 -9.57 10.90 -8.07
CA THR A 65 -9.82 10.18 -9.34
C THR A 65 -10.98 10.81 -10.11
N ARG A 66 -12.08 11.11 -9.43
CA ARG A 66 -13.24 11.82 -9.99
C ARG A 66 -12.82 13.17 -10.59
N ARG A 67 -12.06 13.96 -9.83
CA ARG A 67 -11.57 15.27 -10.30
C ARG A 67 -10.72 15.14 -11.57
N ARG A 68 -9.79 14.17 -11.60
CA ARG A 68 -8.93 13.93 -12.78
C ARG A 68 -9.72 13.48 -14.01
N LEU A 69 -10.78 12.72 -13.84
CA LEU A 69 -11.69 12.37 -14.94
C LEU A 69 -12.42 13.60 -15.48
N ALA A 70 -12.91 14.48 -14.62
CA ALA A 70 -13.55 15.72 -15.05
C ALA A 70 -12.58 16.63 -15.81
N GLU A 71 -11.36 16.83 -15.31
CA GLU A 71 -10.29 17.60 -15.97
C GLU A 71 -9.93 16.99 -17.33
N PHE A 72 -9.81 15.68 -17.42
CA PHE A 72 -9.53 14.94 -18.65
C PHE A 72 -10.64 15.16 -19.71
N MET A 73 -11.90 14.96 -19.33
CA MET A 73 -13.03 15.12 -20.24
C MET A 73 -13.12 16.55 -20.76
N ALA A 74 -12.92 17.54 -19.89
CA ALA A 74 -12.90 18.94 -20.28
C ALA A 74 -11.73 19.27 -21.24
N ALA A 75 -10.53 18.74 -20.94
CA ALA A 75 -9.33 19.02 -21.71
C ALA A 75 -9.36 18.37 -23.09
N LYS A 76 -9.68 17.06 -23.17
CA LYS A 76 -9.58 16.28 -24.40
C LYS A 76 -10.86 16.23 -25.21
N TYR A 77 -12.00 16.02 -24.56
CA TYR A 77 -13.29 15.83 -25.24
C TYR A 77 -14.16 17.09 -25.29
N LYS A 78 -13.79 18.15 -24.55
CA LYS A 78 -14.55 19.42 -24.43
C LYS A 78 -15.96 19.20 -23.89
N ILE A 79 -16.17 18.20 -23.05
CA ILE A 79 -17.44 17.87 -22.41
C ILE A 79 -17.32 17.96 -20.88
N LYS A 80 -18.46 18.22 -20.23
CA LYS A 80 -18.53 18.29 -18.76
C LYS A 80 -18.67 16.90 -18.13
N ASP A 81 -19.36 15.97 -18.80
CA ASP A 81 -19.61 14.61 -18.34
C ASP A 81 -19.98 13.70 -19.52
N ILE A 82 -19.83 12.38 -19.38
CA ILE A 82 -20.08 11.39 -20.41
C ILE A 82 -21.11 10.35 -19.94
N LEU A 83 -21.91 9.83 -20.88
CA LEU A 83 -22.80 8.69 -20.61
C LEU A 83 -21.99 7.43 -20.34
N LEU A 84 -22.43 6.61 -19.40
CA LEU A 84 -21.75 5.33 -19.08
C LEU A 84 -21.70 4.39 -20.29
N SER A 85 -22.74 4.42 -21.14
CA SER A 85 -22.83 3.65 -22.40
C SER A 85 -21.75 4.04 -23.43
N ASP A 86 -21.27 5.26 -23.39
CA ASP A 86 -20.33 5.82 -24.38
C ASP A 86 -18.87 5.58 -23.99
N ILE A 87 -18.65 5.09 -22.76
CA ILE A 87 -17.32 4.75 -22.27
C ILE A 87 -16.86 3.44 -22.91
N ASN A 88 -15.78 3.52 -23.65
CA ASN A 88 -15.17 2.39 -24.35
C ASN A 88 -13.67 2.28 -24.01
N THR A 89 -12.99 1.25 -24.52
CA THR A 89 -11.56 1.03 -24.27
C THR A 89 -10.69 2.19 -24.71
N LYS A 90 -11.10 2.91 -25.79
CA LYS A 90 -10.38 4.10 -26.24
C LYS A 90 -10.41 5.21 -25.18
N PHE A 91 -11.56 5.44 -24.54
CA PHE A 91 -11.69 6.40 -23.46
C PHE A 91 -10.73 6.07 -22.30
N ILE A 92 -10.61 4.80 -21.92
CA ILE A 92 -9.70 4.36 -20.86
C ILE A 92 -8.24 4.61 -21.23
N ASN A 93 -7.85 4.25 -22.47
CA ASN A 93 -6.49 4.51 -22.99
C ASN A 93 -6.18 6.02 -23.05
N ASP A 94 -7.11 6.81 -23.52
CA ASP A 94 -6.98 8.27 -23.61
C ASP A 94 -6.85 8.92 -22.22
N PHE A 95 -7.58 8.42 -21.22
CA PHE A 95 -7.44 8.88 -19.84
C PHE A 95 -6.06 8.49 -19.26
N TYR A 96 -5.57 7.29 -19.53
CA TYR A 96 -4.24 6.89 -19.09
C TYR A 96 -3.14 7.76 -19.72
N ILE A 97 -3.22 8.04 -21.02
CA ILE A 97 -2.28 8.94 -21.73
C ILE A 97 -2.34 10.34 -21.09
N TYR A 98 -3.54 10.87 -20.85
CA TYR A 98 -3.71 12.16 -20.20
C TYR A 98 -3.05 12.21 -18.81
N LEU A 99 -3.24 11.17 -17.99
CA LEU A 99 -2.60 11.09 -16.67
C LEU A 99 -1.08 11.12 -16.77
N ARG A 100 -0.50 10.46 -17.75
CA ARG A 100 0.95 10.45 -17.98
C ARG A 100 1.52 11.77 -18.49
N THR A 101 0.79 12.48 -19.31
CA THR A 101 1.25 13.73 -19.94
C THR A 101 1.05 14.95 -19.04
N VAL A 102 -0.10 15.07 -18.38
CA VAL A 102 -0.43 16.25 -17.58
C VAL A 102 0.11 16.15 -16.15
N ASN A 103 0.25 14.92 -15.61
CA ASN A 103 0.77 14.66 -14.27
C ASN A 103 2.09 13.89 -14.29
N GLY A 104 2.94 14.10 -15.26
CA GLY A 104 4.17 13.35 -15.51
C GLY A 104 5.17 13.23 -14.36
N LYS A 105 5.00 14.04 -13.30
CA LYS A 105 5.78 13.93 -12.04
C LYS A 105 5.45 12.68 -11.21
N ASN A 106 4.33 12.00 -11.51
CA ASN A 106 3.91 10.80 -10.79
C ASN A 106 4.29 9.53 -11.58
N GLY A 107 4.78 8.50 -10.89
CA GLY A 107 5.19 7.25 -11.52
C GLY A 107 4.01 6.43 -12.06
N HIS A 108 4.34 5.46 -12.95
CA HIS A 108 3.40 4.54 -13.60
C HIS A 108 2.38 3.92 -12.62
N ASN A 109 2.85 3.40 -11.51
CA ASN A 109 2.00 2.75 -10.51
C ASN A 109 0.94 3.67 -9.90
N TYR A 110 1.23 4.97 -9.80
CA TYR A 110 0.26 5.95 -9.32
C TYR A 110 -0.90 6.07 -10.31
N HIS A 111 -0.60 6.17 -11.61
CA HIS A 111 -1.61 6.26 -12.67
C HIS A 111 -2.43 4.98 -12.76
N MET A 112 -1.78 3.80 -12.71
CA MET A 112 -2.47 2.51 -12.70
C MET A 112 -3.43 2.36 -11.51
N LYS A 113 -3.05 2.82 -10.31
CA LYS A 113 -3.96 2.85 -9.15
C LYS A 113 -5.15 3.78 -9.36
N MET A 114 -5.02 4.83 -10.15
CA MET A 114 -6.13 5.71 -10.50
C MET A 114 -7.09 5.02 -11.48
N ILE A 115 -6.56 4.34 -12.48
CA ILE A 115 -7.36 3.49 -13.38
C ILE A 115 -8.08 2.36 -12.61
N GLN A 116 -7.41 1.71 -11.64
CA GLN A 116 -8.05 0.69 -10.80
C GLN A 116 -9.24 1.24 -10.02
N ARG A 117 -9.14 2.45 -9.45
CA ARG A 117 -10.26 3.09 -8.75
C ARG A 117 -11.40 3.42 -9.70
N PHE A 118 -11.08 3.93 -10.89
CA PHE A 118 -12.07 4.16 -11.92
C PHE A 118 -12.80 2.86 -12.29
N ARG A 119 -12.04 1.77 -12.52
CA ARG A 119 -12.63 0.44 -12.78
C ARG A 119 -13.52 -0.03 -11.62
N THR A 120 -13.13 0.21 -10.37
CA THR A 120 -13.92 -0.16 -9.20
C THR A 120 -15.27 0.55 -9.19
N VAL A 121 -15.29 1.87 -9.42
CA VAL A 121 -16.53 2.64 -9.50
C VAL A 121 -17.38 2.22 -10.70
N PHE A 122 -16.75 2.03 -11.87
CA PHE A 122 -17.47 1.59 -13.07
C PHE A 122 -18.09 0.19 -12.92
N LYS A 123 -17.44 -0.68 -12.14
CA LYS A 123 -17.98 -2.01 -11.82
C LYS A 123 -19.34 -1.93 -11.13
N THR A 124 -19.56 -0.92 -10.27
CA THR A 124 -20.87 -0.69 -9.65
C THR A 124 -21.96 -0.48 -10.70
N ALA A 125 -21.67 0.26 -11.78
CA ALA A 125 -22.63 0.42 -12.88
C ALA A 125 -22.93 -0.89 -13.59
N LYS A 126 -21.93 -1.75 -13.77
CA LYS A 126 -22.11 -3.08 -14.38
C LYS A 126 -22.91 -4.01 -13.48
N ASP A 127 -22.58 -4.04 -12.19
CA ASP A 127 -23.26 -4.89 -11.20
C ASP A 127 -24.74 -4.48 -11.04
N ASN A 128 -25.08 -3.20 -11.22
CA ASN A 128 -26.45 -2.70 -11.23
C ASN A 128 -27.17 -2.82 -12.60
N GLY A 129 -26.50 -3.39 -13.62
CA GLY A 129 -27.10 -3.57 -14.94
C GLY A 129 -27.26 -2.30 -15.77
N TRP A 130 -26.64 -1.18 -15.39
CA TRP A 130 -26.72 0.10 -16.12
C TRP A 130 -25.86 0.10 -17.39
N VAL A 131 -24.86 -0.80 -17.44
CA VAL A 131 -24.02 -1.06 -18.61
C VAL A 131 -23.80 -2.55 -18.78
N THR A 132 -23.69 -3.01 -20.03
CA THR A 132 -23.43 -4.42 -20.36
C THR A 132 -21.97 -4.67 -20.72
N ALA A 133 -21.32 -3.71 -21.41
CA ALA A 133 -19.93 -3.81 -21.85
C ALA A 133 -18.94 -3.46 -20.73
N ASP A 134 -17.78 -4.12 -20.73
CA ASP A 134 -16.65 -3.77 -19.85
C ASP A 134 -15.58 -3.01 -20.67
N PRO A 135 -15.48 -1.68 -20.55
CA PRO A 135 -14.51 -0.88 -21.29
C PRO A 135 -13.05 -1.16 -20.87
N PHE A 136 -12.84 -1.82 -19.73
CA PHE A 136 -11.53 -2.18 -19.22
C PHE A 136 -11.03 -3.55 -19.73
N GLY A 137 -11.87 -4.32 -20.44
CA GLY A 137 -11.50 -5.66 -20.91
C GLY A 137 -10.26 -5.67 -21.82
N GLY A 138 -10.08 -4.64 -22.63
CA GLY A 138 -8.91 -4.45 -23.50
C GLY A 138 -7.76 -3.65 -22.85
N PHE A 139 -7.87 -3.22 -21.58
CA PHE A 139 -6.85 -2.43 -20.90
C PHE A 139 -6.12 -3.25 -19.84
N LYS A 140 -4.82 -3.53 -20.07
CA LYS A 140 -3.99 -4.28 -19.13
C LYS A 140 -3.53 -3.37 -17.99
N ILE A 141 -4.08 -3.58 -16.79
CA ILE A 141 -3.58 -2.94 -15.57
C ILE A 141 -2.36 -3.71 -15.07
N SER A 142 -1.18 -3.14 -15.28
CA SER A 142 0.10 -3.72 -14.83
C SER A 142 0.79 -2.79 -13.85
N MET A 143 1.36 -3.36 -12.79
CA MET A 143 2.19 -2.61 -11.85
C MET A 143 3.67 -2.90 -12.15
N GLU A 144 4.47 -1.84 -12.21
CA GLU A 144 5.92 -1.97 -12.26
C GLU A 144 6.44 -2.39 -10.89
N GLU A 145 7.43 -3.26 -10.89
CA GLU A 145 8.11 -3.65 -9.67
C GLU A 145 8.83 -2.42 -9.08
N THR A 146 8.60 -2.15 -7.80
CA THR A 146 9.27 -1.06 -7.11
C THR A 146 10.41 -1.62 -6.29
N HIS A 147 11.60 -1.10 -6.51
CA HIS A 147 12.73 -1.37 -5.61
C HIS A 147 12.41 -0.78 -4.23
N ARG A 148 12.52 -1.60 -3.20
CA ARG A 148 12.30 -1.16 -1.82
C ARG A 148 13.65 -1.04 -1.14
N GLU A 149 14.05 0.19 -0.90
CA GLU A 149 15.28 0.47 -0.17
C GLU A 149 15.16 -0.03 1.27
N HIS A 150 16.27 -0.51 1.79
CA HIS A 150 16.50 -0.88 3.18
C HIS A 150 17.92 -0.48 3.56
N LEU A 151 18.21 -0.37 4.84
CA LEU A 151 19.57 -0.18 5.30
C LEU A 151 20.35 -1.51 5.23
N THR A 152 21.60 -1.45 4.76
CA THR A 152 22.55 -2.54 4.93
C THR A 152 22.93 -2.66 6.40
N ILE A 153 23.63 -3.75 6.77
CA ILE A 153 24.11 -3.89 8.14
C ILE A 153 25.07 -2.78 8.53
N ASP A 154 25.99 -2.41 7.63
CA ASP A 154 26.98 -1.37 7.87
C ASP A 154 26.30 0.02 8.06
N GLU A 155 25.30 0.34 7.21
CA GLU A 155 24.52 1.58 7.35
C GLU A 155 23.73 1.62 8.66
N LEU A 156 23.19 0.46 9.10
CA LEU A 156 22.49 0.35 10.37
C LEU A 156 23.43 0.52 11.55
N GLU A 157 24.64 -0.04 11.50
CA GLU A 157 25.68 0.14 12.51
C GLU A 157 26.14 1.58 12.60
N VAL A 158 26.41 2.25 11.46
CA VAL A 158 26.73 3.68 11.41
C VAL A 158 25.63 4.51 12.04
N LEU A 159 24.37 4.23 11.69
CA LEU A 159 23.21 4.92 12.25
C LEU A 159 23.12 4.74 13.78
N MET A 160 23.35 3.53 14.27
CA MET A 160 23.26 3.22 15.71
C MET A 160 24.37 3.86 16.51
N SER A 161 25.61 3.82 16.01
CA SER A 161 26.80 4.35 16.69
C SER A 161 26.86 5.89 16.71
N LYS A 162 26.20 6.54 15.72
CA LYS A 162 26.27 8.00 15.60
C LYS A 162 25.43 8.68 16.67
N GLU A 163 26.06 9.45 17.53
CA GLU A 163 25.37 10.33 18.48
C GLU A 163 24.82 11.56 17.78
N MET A 164 23.63 11.98 18.19
CA MET A 164 22.97 13.16 17.67
C MET A 164 23.08 14.29 18.66
N THR A 165 23.49 15.47 18.19
CA THR A 165 23.64 16.69 19.02
C THR A 165 22.29 17.21 19.53
N SER A 166 21.20 16.89 18.87
CA SER A 166 19.85 17.31 19.21
C SER A 166 19.07 16.15 19.81
N GLU A 167 18.50 16.35 21.00
CA GLU A 167 17.64 15.34 21.67
C GLU A 167 16.48 14.89 20.79
N ARG A 168 15.87 15.81 20.02
CA ARG A 168 14.79 15.48 19.07
C ARG A 168 15.24 14.50 17.97
N LEU A 169 16.48 14.69 17.45
CA LEU A 169 17.04 13.79 16.43
C LEU A 169 17.43 12.46 17.05
N GLN A 170 18.06 12.50 18.23
CA GLN A 170 18.40 11.28 18.98
C GLN A 170 17.16 10.42 19.23
N ARG A 171 16.08 11.04 19.69
CA ARG A 171 14.81 10.33 19.94
C ARG A 171 14.24 9.71 18.66
N VAL A 172 14.22 10.45 17.55
CA VAL A 172 13.72 9.94 16.27
C VAL A 172 14.60 8.82 15.73
N LYS A 173 15.93 8.94 15.87
CA LYS A 173 16.88 7.89 15.52
C LYS A 173 16.59 6.61 16.30
N ASP A 174 16.49 6.71 17.62
CA ASP A 174 16.27 5.55 18.48
C ASP A 174 14.92 4.86 18.17
N ILE A 175 13.86 5.63 17.94
CA ILE A 175 12.56 5.09 17.54
C ILE A 175 12.62 4.43 16.15
N PHE A 176 13.38 4.97 15.23
CA PHE A 176 13.60 4.36 13.93
C PHE A 176 14.38 3.04 14.06
N VAL A 177 15.44 3.01 14.88
CA VAL A 177 16.21 1.80 15.22
C VAL A 177 15.29 0.77 15.89
N PHE A 178 14.46 1.18 16.84
CA PHE A 178 13.43 0.29 17.42
C PHE A 178 12.57 -0.39 16.34
N SER A 179 12.11 0.39 15.35
CA SER A 179 11.37 -0.18 14.24
C SER A 179 12.20 -1.06 13.31
N CYS A 180 13.52 -0.80 13.18
CA CYS A 180 14.44 -1.70 12.45
C CYS A 180 14.61 -3.07 13.10
N PHE A 181 14.41 -3.18 14.41
CA PHE A 181 14.54 -4.44 15.15
C PHE A 181 13.21 -5.08 15.55
N THR A 182 12.08 -4.42 15.31
CA THR A 182 10.73 -4.96 15.60
C THR A 182 9.85 -5.12 14.38
N GLY A 183 10.18 -4.44 13.28
CA GLY A 183 9.39 -4.44 12.06
C GLY A 183 8.04 -3.71 12.17
N LEU A 184 7.73 -3.08 13.31
CA LEU A 184 6.48 -2.36 13.52
C LEU A 184 6.39 -1.15 12.58
N ALA A 185 5.20 -0.90 12.04
CA ALA A 185 4.97 0.30 11.23
C ALA A 185 4.81 1.53 12.13
N TYR A 186 4.95 2.73 11.58
CA TYR A 186 4.82 3.98 12.31
C TYR A 186 3.57 4.06 13.19
N THR A 187 2.39 3.68 12.66
CA THR A 187 1.14 3.70 13.42
C THR A 187 1.14 2.72 14.57
N ASP A 188 1.76 1.56 14.37
CA ASP A 188 1.82 0.49 15.36
C ASP A 188 2.78 0.89 16.50
N VAL A 189 3.97 1.46 16.17
CA VAL A 189 4.91 1.98 17.18
C VAL A 189 4.30 3.15 17.96
N ARG A 190 3.60 4.08 17.27
CA ARG A 190 2.96 5.22 17.91
C ARG A 190 1.83 4.80 18.85
N GLY A 191 1.14 3.71 18.54
CA GLY A 191 0.03 3.18 19.32
C GLY A 191 0.43 2.15 20.37
N LEU A 192 1.70 1.72 20.40
CA LEU A 192 2.17 0.62 21.24
C LEU A 192 1.99 0.94 22.73
N LYS A 193 1.37 0.00 23.45
CA LYS A 193 1.00 0.12 24.84
C LYS A 193 1.92 -0.68 25.75
N LYS A 194 2.01 -0.26 27.03
CA LYS A 194 2.72 -1.01 28.07
C LYS A 194 2.16 -2.44 28.22
N SER A 195 0.84 -2.59 28.13
CA SER A 195 0.14 -3.88 28.21
C SER A 195 0.40 -4.83 27.04
N GLU A 196 0.95 -4.33 25.93
CA GLU A 196 1.30 -5.14 24.76
C GLU A 196 2.73 -5.66 24.80
N VAL A 197 3.51 -5.32 25.84
CA VAL A 197 4.81 -5.93 26.12
C VAL A 197 4.65 -6.93 27.24
N VAL A 198 4.73 -8.20 26.90
CA VAL A 198 4.39 -9.31 27.81
C VAL A 198 5.57 -10.27 27.96
N MET A 199 5.63 -10.94 29.09
CA MET A 199 6.57 -12.03 29.33
C MET A 199 6.06 -13.29 28.60
N GLY A 200 6.85 -13.83 27.71
CA GLY A 200 6.54 -15.09 27.03
C GLY A 200 6.87 -16.31 27.90
N ASN A 201 6.37 -17.48 27.50
CA ASN A 201 6.65 -18.74 28.17
C ASN A 201 8.14 -19.16 28.11
N ASP A 202 8.90 -18.55 27.22
CA ASP A 202 10.34 -18.73 27.05
C ASP A 202 11.17 -17.79 27.97
N GLY A 203 10.53 -17.05 28.87
CA GLY A 203 11.17 -16.12 29.78
C GLY A 203 11.69 -14.83 29.10
N ARG A 204 11.32 -14.57 27.86
CA ARG A 204 11.69 -13.36 27.11
C ARG A 204 10.52 -12.39 27.02
N LEU A 205 10.84 -11.12 26.85
CA LEU A 205 9.80 -10.11 26.55
C LEU A 205 9.40 -10.20 25.09
N TRP A 206 8.11 -10.09 24.87
CA TRP A 206 7.48 -10.10 23.55
C TRP A 206 6.59 -8.88 23.37
N ILE A 207 6.55 -8.37 22.14
CA ILE A 207 5.46 -7.51 21.70
C ILE A 207 4.34 -8.41 21.19
N ASP A 208 3.19 -8.37 21.87
CA ASP A 208 1.95 -9.04 21.46
C ASP A 208 0.91 -7.96 21.17
N THR A 209 0.74 -7.64 19.90
CA THR A 209 -0.12 -6.57 19.46
C THR A 209 -0.90 -6.94 18.20
N ARG A 210 -1.78 -6.05 17.78
CA ARG A 210 -2.50 -6.17 16.51
C ARG A 210 -2.16 -5.00 15.61
N ARG A 211 -1.82 -5.31 14.38
CA ARG A 211 -1.53 -4.30 13.38
C ARG A 211 -2.71 -3.37 13.16
N ASP A 212 -2.52 -2.07 13.32
CA ASP A 212 -3.62 -1.08 13.22
C ASP A 212 -4.36 -1.17 11.87
N LYS A 213 -3.62 -1.26 10.75
CA LYS A 213 -4.19 -1.27 9.40
C LYS A 213 -4.96 -2.55 9.04
N THR A 214 -4.51 -3.73 9.50
CA THR A 214 -5.00 -5.03 9.03
C THR A 214 -5.70 -5.84 10.11
N LYS A 215 -5.57 -5.41 11.37
CA LYS A 215 -6.05 -6.09 12.59
C LYS A 215 -5.49 -7.51 12.76
N VAL A 216 -4.41 -7.84 12.03
CA VAL A 216 -3.69 -9.11 12.16
C VAL A 216 -2.84 -9.07 13.42
N ALA A 217 -2.84 -10.17 14.17
CA ALA A 217 -1.96 -10.34 15.32
C ALA A 217 -0.48 -10.32 14.90
N VAL A 218 0.35 -9.69 15.72
CA VAL A 218 1.79 -9.52 15.54
C VAL A 218 2.49 -9.94 16.81
N TYR A 219 3.44 -10.87 16.68
CA TYR A 219 4.25 -11.38 17.78
C TYR A 219 5.71 -11.14 17.42
N VAL A 220 6.41 -10.34 18.21
CA VAL A 220 7.82 -10.02 17.98
C VAL A 220 8.59 -10.16 19.29
N PRO A 221 9.60 -11.07 19.36
CA PRO A 221 10.46 -11.14 20.53
C PRO A 221 11.28 -9.85 20.63
N LEU A 222 11.35 -9.28 21.82
CA LEU A 222 12.18 -8.09 22.08
C LEU A 222 13.64 -8.52 22.26
N LEU A 223 14.45 -8.20 21.25
CA LEU A 223 15.91 -8.29 21.33
C LEU A 223 16.45 -7.19 22.28
N ASP A 224 17.74 -7.29 22.66
CA ASP A 224 18.34 -6.35 23.61
C ASP A 224 18.29 -4.88 23.16
N ILE A 225 18.53 -4.61 21.88
CA ILE A 225 18.52 -3.25 21.33
C ILE A 225 17.14 -2.58 21.50
N PRO A 226 16.03 -3.14 20.99
CA PRO A 226 14.71 -2.52 21.18
C PRO A 226 14.30 -2.49 22.66
N ARG A 227 14.73 -3.45 23.50
CA ARG A 227 14.49 -3.42 24.93
C ARG A 227 15.16 -2.23 25.59
N ALA A 228 16.45 -2.00 25.34
CA ALA A 228 17.20 -0.85 25.86
C ALA A 228 16.59 0.50 25.45
N ILE A 229 16.05 0.59 24.21
CA ILE A 229 15.33 1.78 23.77
C ILE A 229 14.04 2.00 24.55
N LEU A 230 13.27 0.96 24.82
CA LEU A 230 12.06 1.08 25.65
C LEU A 230 12.40 1.51 27.09
N GLU A 231 13.46 0.96 27.68
CA GLU A 231 13.94 1.33 29.01
C GLU A 231 14.42 2.79 29.04
N LYS A 232 15.17 3.24 28.02
CA LYS A 232 15.65 4.64 27.91
C LYS A 232 14.52 5.67 27.86
N TYR A 233 13.42 5.32 27.21
CA TYR A 233 12.27 6.23 27.03
C TYR A 233 11.07 5.87 27.92
N ALA A 234 11.27 5.01 28.93
CA ALA A 234 10.25 4.68 29.91
C ALA A 234 9.79 5.94 30.64
N ASP A 235 8.52 6.29 30.49
CA ASP A 235 7.89 7.39 31.21
C ASP A 235 6.90 6.81 32.22
N PRO A 236 7.23 6.89 33.53
CA PRO A 236 6.35 6.40 34.59
C PRO A 236 5.00 7.16 34.65
N THR A 237 4.98 8.40 34.14
CA THR A 237 3.79 9.26 34.15
C THR A 237 2.88 9.03 32.94
N SER A 238 3.40 8.39 31.89
CA SER A 238 2.60 8.00 30.72
C SER A 238 1.64 6.87 31.08
N HIS A 239 0.35 7.13 30.95
CA HIS A 239 -0.68 6.18 31.40
C HIS A 239 -0.68 4.85 30.61
N ASP A 240 -0.33 4.82 29.32
CA ASP A 240 -0.41 3.57 28.56
C ASP A 240 0.58 3.48 27.39
N ARG A 241 1.03 4.60 26.82
CA ARG A 241 1.93 4.59 25.65
C ARG A 241 3.39 4.38 26.06
N LEU A 242 4.08 3.51 25.33
CA LEU A 242 5.50 3.23 25.53
C LEU A 242 6.42 4.30 24.96
N LEU A 243 6.07 4.84 23.77
CA LEU A 243 6.91 5.80 23.07
C LEU A 243 6.11 7.02 22.61
N SER A 244 6.60 8.21 22.91
CA SER A 244 6.06 9.46 22.39
C SER A 244 6.73 9.78 21.05
N ILE A 245 5.95 9.78 19.95
CA ILE A 245 6.44 9.93 18.58
C ILE A 245 5.79 11.13 17.90
N PRO A 246 6.58 12.06 17.30
CA PRO A 246 6.04 13.16 16.50
C PRO A 246 5.20 12.67 15.31
N ALA A 247 4.46 13.58 14.66
CA ALA A 247 3.71 13.27 13.46
C ALA A 247 4.62 12.66 12.37
N ASN A 248 4.09 11.69 11.59
CA ASN A 248 4.86 10.90 10.63
C ASN A 248 5.63 11.76 9.61
N GLN A 249 5.04 12.87 9.17
CA GLN A 249 5.73 13.78 8.25
C GLN A 249 6.98 14.36 8.91
N LYS A 250 6.85 14.85 10.13
CA LYS A 250 7.97 15.43 10.88
C LYS A 250 9.06 14.40 11.20
N VAL A 251 8.68 13.17 11.53
CA VAL A 251 9.61 12.04 11.68
C VAL A 251 10.38 11.81 10.39
N ASN A 252 9.71 11.77 9.23
CA ASN A 252 10.40 11.60 7.95
C ASN A 252 11.31 12.77 7.58
N ASP A 253 10.97 14.00 7.96
CA ASP A 253 11.85 15.15 7.74
C ASP A 253 13.11 15.05 8.61
N TYR A 254 12.99 14.64 9.88
CA TYR A 254 14.16 14.39 10.75
C TYR A 254 15.00 13.20 10.28
N LEU A 255 14.38 12.14 9.74
CA LEU A 255 15.12 11.01 9.19
C LEU A 255 16.00 11.39 8.00
N LYS A 256 15.60 12.36 7.19
CA LYS A 256 16.46 12.90 6.11
C LYS A 256 17.66 13.65 6.67
N GLU A 257 17.46 14.44 7.74
CA GLU A 257 18.53 15.12 8.44
C GLU A 257 19.52 14.11 9.06
N ILE A 258 18.99 13.07 9.71
CA ILE A 258 19.78 11.98 10.29
C ILE A 258 20.57 11.23 9.21
N ALA A 259 19.96 10.93 8.06
CA ALA A 259 20.64 10.29 6.95
C ALA A 259 21.85 11.10 6.46
N ALA A 260 21.67 12.42 6.30
CA ALA A 260 22.75 13.31 5.91
C ALA A 260 23.90 13.35 6.95
N ILE A 261 23.58 13.40 8.26
CA ILE A 261 24.56 13.34 9.33
C ILE A 261 25.34 12.03 9.35
N CYS A 262 24.67 10.91 9.02
CA CYS A 262 25.27 9.58 8.98
C CYS A 262 25.97 9.26 7.63
N GLY A 263 25.91 10.14 6.63
CA GLY A 263 26.46 9.89 5.30
C GLY A 263 25.70 8.77 4.53
N ILE A 264 24.43 8.55 4.85
CA ILE A 264 23.59 7.54 4.20
C ILE A 264 22.91 8.17 2.99
N ASP A 265 23.32 7.74 1.79
CA ASP A 265 22.74 8.20 0.52
C ASP A 265 21.45 7.43 0.17
N LYS A 266 20.48 7.49 1.08
CA LYS A 266 19.13 6.94 0.90
C LYS A 266 18.10 7.93 1.42
N ASN A 267 16.97 8.05 0.75
CA ASN A 267 15.86 8.87 1.23
C ASN A 267 15.15 8.19 2.40
N LEU A 268 15.72 8.29 3.60
CA LEU A 268 15.19 7.63 4.79
C LEU A 268 13.78 8.10 5.09
N THR A 269 12.89 7.13 5.18
CA THR A 269 11.53 7.29 5.67
C THR A 269 11.25 6.23 6.74
N PHE A 270 10.31 6.46 7.63
CA PHE A 270 10.01 5.48 8.69
C PHE A 270 9.69 4.09 8.15
N HIS A 271 9.18 4.00 6.93
CA HIS A 271 8.86 2.71 6.32
C HIS A 271 10.10 1.88 5.95
N ILE A 272 11.25 2.54 5.73
CA ILE A 272 12.53 1.85 5.47
C ILE A 272 12.95 1.01 6.68
N ALA A 273 12.67 1.43 7.90
CA ALA A 273 12.95 0.62 9.09
C ALA A 273 12.30 -0.77 9.00
N ARG A 274 11.05 -0.82 8.56
CA ARG A 274 10.34 -2.09 8.37
C ARG A 274 10.92 -2.94 7.22
N HIS A 275 11.44 -2.30 6.18
CA HIS A 275 12.15 -3.01 5.10
C HIS A 275 13.49 -3.54 5.60
N THR A 276 14.22 -2.75 6.39
CA THR A 276 15.47 -3.15 7.07
C THR A 276 15.24 -4.33 8.00
N PHE A 277 14.19 -4.30 8.82
CA PHE A 277 13.81 -5.46 9.64
C PHE A 277 13.61 -6.71 8.80
N ALA A 278 12.76 -6.61 7.77
CA ALA A 278 12.42 -7.78 6.96
C ALA A 278 13.62 -8.34 6.19
N THR A 279 14.51 -7.49 5.67
CA THR A 279 15.64 -7.91 4.84
C THR A 279 16.89 -8.12 5.72
N THR A 280 17.47 -7.04 6.22
CA THR A 280 18.79 -7.02 6.87
C THR A 280 18.79 -7.74 8.22
N VAL A 281 17.77 -7.46 9.06
CA VAL A 281 17.75 -7.99 10.43
C VAL A 281 17.23 -9.42 10.48
N THR A 282 16.33 -9.82 9.57
CA THR A 282 15.71 -11.15 9.66
C THR A 282 16.09 -12.07 8.51
N LEU A 283 15.68 -11.80 7.27
CA LEU A 283 15.88 -12.74 6.16
C LEU A 283 17.35 -12.99 5.83
N GLU A 284 18.21 -11.98 5.91
CA GLU A 284 19.67 -12.14 5.70
C GLU A 284 20.35 -12.92 6.81
N ASN A 285 19.71 -13.02 7.98
CA ASN A 285 20.19 -13.84 9.13
C ASN A 285 19.43 -15.18 9.25
N GLY A 286 18.85 -15.68 8.17
CA GLY A 286 18.30 -17.04 8.12
C GLY A 286 16.91 -17.20 8.72
N VAL A 287 16.23 -16.12 9.14
CA VAL A 287 14.86 -16.24 9.64
C VAL A 287 13.93 -16.61 8.49
N ALA A 288 13.09 -17.63 8.69
CA ALA A 288 12.16 -18.13 7.67
C ALA A 288 11.15 -17.05 7.26
N LEU A 289 10.78 -17.05 5.97
CA LEU A 289 9.89 -16.06 5.38
C LEU A 289 8.50 -16.02 6.06
N GLU A 290 7.99 -17.18 6.47
CA GLU A 290 6.73 -17.36 7.17
C GLU A 290 6.78 -16.73 8.58
N THR A 291 7.92 -16.86 9.26
CA THR A 291 8.15 -16.21 10.55
C THR A 291 8.17 -14.70 10.40
N VAL A 292 8.89 -14.19 9.39
CA VAL A 292 8.92 -12.75 9.07
C VAL A 292 7.51 -12.25 8.71
N GLN A 293 6.73 -13.03 7.96
CA GLN A 293 5.33 -12.69 7.64
C GLN A 293 4.50 -12.50 8.91
N LYS A 294 4.61 -13.39 9.89
CA LYS A 294 3.89 -13.31 11.18
C LYS A 294 4.32 -12.09 11.98
N MET A 295 5.63 -11.85 12.13
CA MET A 295 6.16 -10.67 12.81
C MET A 295 5.74 -9.36 12.14
N LEU A 296 5.64 -9.34 10.82
CA LEU A 296 5.16 -8.18 10.07
C LEU A 296 3.63 -8.04 10.07
N GLY A 297 2.85 -9.02 10.48
CA GLY A 297 1.38 -9.01 10.42
C GLY A 297 0.85 -8.89 8.98
N HIS A 298 1.47 -9.58 8.03
CA HIS A 298 0.97 -9.64 6.66
C HIS A 298 -0.05 -10.75 6.49
N LYS A 299 -1.24 -10.42 5.96
CA LYS A 299 -2.29 -11.42 5.67
C LYS A 299 -1.89 -12.42 4.58
N ASN A 300 -1.05 -11.98 3.62
CA ASN A 300 -0.66 -12.77 2.46
C ASN A 300 0.86 -12.82 2.37
N ILE A 301 1.42 -14.02 2.22
CA ILE A 301 2.86 -14.28 2.09
C ILE A 301 3.47 -13.50 0.91
N ARG A 302 2.73 -13.31 -0.19
CA ARG A 302 3.18 -12.51 -1.34
C ARG A 302 3.61 -11.09 -0.96
N THR A 303 3.03 -10.53 0.12
CA THR A 303 3.43 -9.20 0.62
C THR A 303 4.81 -9.24 1.26
N THR A 304 5.23 -10.39 1.81
CA THR A 304 6.55 -10.61 2.41
C THR A 304 7.58 -11.05 1.36
N GLN A 305 7.14 -11.77 0.33
CA GLN A 305 8.02 -12.23 -0.76
C GLN A 305 8.75 -11.10 -1.50
N VAL A 306 8.23 -9.88 -1.45
CA VAL A 306 8.93 -8.70 -2.01
C VAL A 306 10.29 -8.42 -1.35
N TYR A 307 10.51 -8.95 -0.15
CA TYR A 307 11.78 -8.87 0.59
C TYR A 307 12.68 -10.09 0.35
N ALA A 308 12.13 -11.18 -0.18
CA ALA A 308 12.80 -12.46 -0.35
C ALA A 308 13.69 -12.51 -1.61
N LYS A 309 14.27 -11.37 -2.03
CA LYS A 309 15.30 -11.41 -3.09
C LYS A 309 16.49 -12.15 -2.52
N MET A 310 16.71 -13.38 -3.00
CA MET A 310 17.86 -14.21 -2.62
C MET A 310 19.14 -13.47 -2.99
N THR A 311 19.90 -13.08 -1.98
CA THR A 311 21.24 -12.53 -2.19
C THR A 311 22.25 -13.69 -2.33
N LYS A 312 23.34 -13.49 -3.10
CA LYS A 312 24.44 -14.48 -3.19
C LYS A 312 24.97 -14.84 -1.80
N ARG A 313 25.01 -13.89 -0.87
CA ARG A 313 25.42 -14.09 0.52
C ARG A 313 24.51 -15.12 1.22
N ARG A 314 23.19 -14.98 1.09
CA ARG A 314 22.25 -15.92 1.70
C ARG A 314 22.36 -17.32 1.10
N ILE A 315 22.49 -17.43 -0.22
CA ILE A 315 22.72 -18.72 -0.88
C ILE A 315 24.01 -19.37 -0.31
N GLY A 316 25.09 -18.60 -0.18
CA GLY A 316 26.33 -19.08 0.41
C GLY A 316 26.14 -19.60 1.82
N MET A 317 25.51 -18.83 2.71
CA MET A 317 25.26 -19.23 4.10
C MET A 317 24.37 -20.49 4.20
N GLU A 318 23.31 -20.59 3.41
CA GLU A 318 22.43 -21.76 3.37
C GLU A 318 23.18 -23.01 2.87
N MET A 319 24.05 -22.83 1.84
CA MET A 319 24.89 -23.94 1.32
C MET A 319 26.02 -24.36 2.28
N GLU A 320 26.64 -23.42 3.00
CA GLU A 320 27.61 -23.73 4.06
C GLU A 320 26.94 -24.53 5.22
N SER A 321 25.75 -24.10 5.63
CA SER A 321 24.96 -24.83 6.63
C SER A 321 24.62 -26.24 6.16
N LEU A 322 24.22 -26.39 4.90
CA LEU A 322 23.93 -27.68 4.28
C LEU A 322 25.20 -28.55 4.19
N ALA A 323 26.33 -28.01 3.76
CA ALA A 323 27.62 -28.70 3.72
C ALA A 323 28.00 -29.26 5.10
N GLY A 324 27.89 -28.45 6.16
CA GLY A 324 28.17 -28.89 7.52
C GLY A 324 27.25 -30.00 8.05
N VAL A 325 26.05 -30.16 7.48
CA VAL A 325 25.14 -31.28 7.77
C VAL A 325 25.56 -32.53 6.98
N LEU A 326 25.87 -32.37 5.70
CA LEU A 326 26.24 -33.46 4.81
C LEU A 326 27.61 -34.06 5.17
N ASP A 327 28.59 -33.22 5.51
CA ASP A 327 29.94 -33.65 5.92
C ASP A 327 29.95 -34.50 7.22
N LYS A 328 28.93 -34.32 8.07
CA LYS A 328 28.72 -35.15 9.26
C LYS A 328 28.08 -36.51 8.96
N GLY A 329 27.40 -36.63 7.81
CA GLY A 329 26.63 -37.83 7.45
C GLY A 329 27.16 -38.61 6.25
N LEU A 330 27.98 -38.01 5.41
CA LEU A 330 28.46 -38.58 4.15
C LEU A 330 29.99 -38.48 4.13
N GLN A 331 30.72 -39.59 4.41
CA GLN A 331 32.13 -39.66 4.04
C GLN A 331 32.21 -39.91 2.53
N PRO A 332 32.88 -39.05 1.72
CA PRO A 332 33.05 -39.31 0.32
C PRO A 332 33.93 -40.56 0.16
N ALA A 333 33.40 -41.64 -0.38
CA ALA A 333 34.16 -42.77 -0.86
C ALA A 333 34.90 -42.34 -2.17
N ILE A 334 35.90 -41.48 -2.03
CA ILE A 334 36.84 -41.14 -3.11
C ILE A 334 38.08 -41.96 -2.84
N GLY A 335 38.14 -43.17 -3.47
CA GLY A 335 39.32 -44.00 -3.62
C GLY A 335 40.14 -43.60 -4.84
#